data_97158903d071aa6418bb292928bccf8e
#
_entry.id   97158903d071aa6418bb292928bccf8e
#
_cell.length_a   1.000
_cell.length_b   1.000
_cell.length_c   1.000
_cell.angle_alpha   90.00
_cell.angle_beta   90.00
_cell.angle_gamma   90.00
#
_symmetry.space_group_name_H-M   'P 1'
#
loop_
_entity.id
_entity.type
_entity.pdbx_description
1 polymer ?
#
loop_
_entity_poly.entity_id
_entity_poly.type
_entity_poly.pdbx_seq_one_letter_code
_entity_poly.pdbx_strand_id
1 'polypeptide(L)'
;MNGPRSNGVNGQSHASPKVNGHANGTAASRDHQDTQGSSENESPSTPSRMPRPVHGRKESNPLAPPFIVSAPGKTIVYGEHAVVHGKAAIAAAISLRSYLLCTTLSKSKRTLSLRFPDIGLDHTWHIPDLPWAAFKHPSRRKKYYDLVTSLDQELVDAMQPHIATVSPKAKEQVQQRHQQAASAFLYLFMSLGSESSSSCTYALRSTVPVGVGLGSSASPHPDQMSKEAEDQLERINRWAFVGELLIHGNPSGVDNTVATNGHAVLFQRHDYRKPPAVEILRNFPELPLLLIDTCQAKSTAAEVAKVGNLKAAHPAVTGYVFDAIDSITRSAHDIVTGDDPGSEESIAHLGELMSVNHGLLIGLGVSHPRLERLRYLVNESGVGWTKLTGAGGGGCAITLLKPSQPSPSSTHTNGDGTHRSALQELERQLKSEGFAKYETTLGGDGVGVLYPAVINGKEIDQDMFLDVEGREGVEELVGGKRDRDAWTYWRP
;
A
#
# COMPACT_ATOMS: atom_id res chain seq x y z
N MET A 1 -11.37 -60.82 -10.69
CA MET A 1 -11.01 -61.69 -9.55
C MET A 1 -11.00 -60.81 -8.32
N ASN A 2 -11.95 -61.13 -7.48
CA ASN A 2 -12.01 -61.01 -6.04
C ASN A 2 -11.67 -59.65 -5.39
N GLY A 3 -12.72 -58.95 -5.00
CA GLY A 3 -12.81 -58.33 -3.67
C GLY A 3 -12.99 -59.44 -2.61
N PRO A 4 -13.38 -59.22 -1.36
CA PRO A 4 -14.26 -58.14 -0.86
C PRO A 4 -14.07 -57.73 0.63
N ARG A 5 -14.86 -56.74 1.05
CA ARG A 5 -15.68 -56.62 2.31
C ARG A 5 -14.93 -56.61 3.65
N SER A 6 -15.37 -55.95 4.71
CA SER A 6 -16.65 -55.34 5.11
C SER A 6 -16.53 -54.78 6.53
N ASN A 7 -17.37 -53.86 6.85
CA ASN A 7 -18.13 -53.68 8.11
C ASN A 7 -17.35 -53.38 9.38
N GLY A 8 -17.86 -52.58 10.23
CA GLY A 8 -19.16 -52.04 10.62
C GLY A 8 -18.97 -51.25 11.93
N VAL A 9 -19.61 -50.22 12.13
CA VAL A 9 -20.94 -49.98 12.70
C VAL A 9 -20.96 -49.88 14.26
N ASN A 10 -21.58 -48.81 14.68
CA ASN A 10 -22.23 -48.53 15.97
C ASN A 10 -21.32 -47.99 17.10
N GLY A 11 -21.78 -47.05 17.88
CA GLY A 11 -23.04 -46.34 18.00
C GLY A 11 -23.08 -45.60 19.32
N GLN A 12 -23.80 -44.53 19.33
CA GLN A 12 -24.65 -44.04 20.44
C GLN A 12 -24.01 -43.88 21.83
N SER A 13 -24.29 -42.92 22.63
CA SER A 13 -25.33 -41.89 22.76
C SER A 13 -25.20 -41.25 24.12
N HIS A 14 -25.83 -40.10 24.29
CA HIS A 14 -26.40 -39.54 25.50
C HIS A 14 -25.44 -39.01 26.58
N ALA A 15 -25.69 -37.97 27.29
CA ALA A 15 -26.82 -37.04 27.47
C ALA A 15 -26.37 -35.92 28.40
N SER A 16 -26.94 -34.75 28.24
CA SER A 16 -27.01 -33.69 29.26
C SER A 16 -27.92 -34.15 30.40
N PRO A 17 -27.82 -33.55 31.57
CA PRO A 17 -28.93 -32.72 32.09
C PRO A 17 -28.40 -31.42 32.76
N LYS A 18 -29.02 -30.28 32.58
CA LYS A 18 -30.16 -29.67 33.24
C LYS A 18 -30.11 -29.82 34.81
N VAL A 19 -30.34 -28.86 35.61
CA VAL A 19 -31.15 -27.65 35.74
C VAL A 19 -31.21 -27.27 37.21
N ASN A 20 -31.59 -26.05 37.52
CA ASN A 20 -32.19 -25.46 38.70
C ASN A 20 -31.26 -25.03 39.85
N GLY A 21 -31.52 -23.95 40.47
CA GLY A 21 -32.62 -22.96 40.41
C GLY A 21 -32.73 -22.21 41.71
N HIS A 22 -33.30 -21.05 41.59
CA HIS A 22 -34.02 -20.30 42.62
C HIS A 22 -33.26 -19.77 43.83
N ALA A 23 -33.63 -18.65 44.39
CA ALA A 23 -34.55 -17.54 44.13
C ALA A 23 -34.39 -16.52 45.27
N ASN A 24 -34.75 -15.28 44.94
CA ASN A 24 -35.51 -14.34 45.75
C ASN A 24 -35.02 -13.79 47.10
N GLY A 25 -35.22 -12.50 47.18
CA GLY A 25 -35.68 -11.79 48.34
C GLY A 25 -35.21 -10.36 48.38
N THR A 26 -35.88 -9.47 47.66
CA THR A 26 -36.85 -8.43 48.06
C THR A 26 -36.52 -7.65 49.33
N ALA A 27 -36.27 -6.39 49.08
CA ALA A 27 -37.12 -5.22 49.41
C ALA A 27 -36.92 -4.54 50.77
N ALA A 28 -36.78 -3.28 50.68
CA ALA A 28 -37.60 -2.17 51.16
C ALA A 28 -36.88 -1.15 52.04
N SER A 29 -36.77 0.02 51.41
CA SER A 29 -37.06 1.38 51.88
C SER A 29 -37.34 1.63 53.39
N ARG A 30 -36.76 2.71 53.88
CA ARG A 30 -37.53 3.83 54.47
C ARG A 30 -36.65 4.98 54.92
N ASP A 31 -37.16 6.14 54.55
CA ASP A 31 -36.86 7.48 55.01
C ASP A 31 -36.76 7.65 56.52
N HIS A 32 -35.98 8.61 56.98
CA HIS A 32 -36.51 9.74 57.77
C HIS A 32 -35.46 10.82 58.00
N GLN A 33 -35.99 12.01 57.96
CA GLN A 33 -35.50 13.35 58.11
C GLN A 33 -35.00 13.74 59.55
N ASP A 34 -34.25 14.88 59.51
CA ASP A 34 -34.18 15.99 60.48
C ASP A 34 -33.50 15.74 61.84
N THR A 35 -32.57 16.57 62.27
CA THR A 35 -32.64 17.96 62.65
C THR A 35 -31.33 18.42 63.30
N GLN A 36 -31.01 19.67 63.06
CA GLN A 36 -30.20 20.67 63.75
C GLN A 36 -29.51 20.37 65.09
N GLY A 37 -28.26 20.88 65.24
CA GLY A 37 -27.64 21.10 66.52
C GLY A 37 -26.21 21.62 66.39
N SER A 38 -26.08 22.95 66.48
CA SER A 38 -24.85 23.74 66.59
C SER A 38 -24.06 23.41 67.87
N SER A 39 -22.74 23.32 67.76
CA SER A 39 -21.84 23.89 68.80
C SER A 39 -20.39 23.94 68.26
N GLU A 40 -19.83 25.14 68.38
CA GLU A 40 -18.45 25.53 68.17
C GLU A 40 -17.51 24.76 69.11
N ASN A 41 -16.36 24.32 68.59
CA ASN A 41 -15.13 24.25 69.37
C ASN A 41 -13.90 24.31 68.41
N GLU A 42 -13.17 25.38 68.58
CA GLU A 42 -11.84 25.60 68.02
C GLU A 42 -10.83 24.63 68.60
N SER A 43 -9.94 24.13 67.75
CA SER A 43 -8.52 23.82 68.05
C SER A 43 -7.75 23.28 66.82
N PRO A 44 -6.45 23.19 66.76
CA PRO A 44 -5.61 24.21 66.16
C PRO A 44 -5.06 23.77 64.78
N SER A 45 -4.72 24.79 63.98
CA SER A 45 -4.16 24.70 62.62
C SER A 45 -2.93 23.82 62.51
N THR A 46 -3.03 22.77 61.72
CA THR A 46 -1.92 22.01 61.16
C THR A 46 -1.42 22.75 59.87
N PRO A 47 -0.11 22.91 59.65
CA PRO A 47 0.37 23.66 58.50
C PRO A 47 0.03 22.94 57.18
N SER A 48 -0.63 23.68 56.30
CA SER A 48 -0.93 23.34 54.92
C SER A 48 0.34 22.89 54.19
N ARG A 49 0.40 21.61 53.86
CA ARG A 49 1.43 21.05 53.01
C ARG A 49 1.16 21.56 51.58
N MET A 50 1.99 22.53 51.13
CA MET A 50 1.98 23.00 49.74
C MET A 50 2.02 21.76 48.78
N PRO A 51 1.20 21.72 47.73
CA PRO A 51 1.30 20.70 46.74
C PRO A 51 2.69 20.79 46.09
N ARG A 52 3.42 19.68 46.10
CA ARG A 52 4.67 19.54 45.33
C ARG A 52 4.34 19.83 43.87
N PRO A 53 5.13 20.68 43.19
CA PRO A 53 4.97 20.87 41.75
C PRO A 53 5.12 19.53 41.10
N VAL A 54 4.08 19.08 40.37
CA VAL A 54 4.16 17.98 39.45
C VAL A 54 5.19 18.43 38.41
N HIS A 55 6.40 17.90 38.48
CA HIS A 55 7.36 18.07 37.42
C HIS A 55 6.73 17.46 36.18
N GLY A 56 6.16 18.31 35.33
CA GLY A 56 5.76 17.93 33.98
C GLY A 56 6.98 17.24 33.36
N ARG A 57 6.78 16.04 32.85
CA ARG A 57 7.78 15.34 32.05
C ARG A 57 8.24 16.33 30.98
N LYS A 58 9.49 16.72 30.98
CA LYS A 58 10.08 17.49 29.90
C LYS A 58 9.93 16.63 28.65
N GLU A 59 9.02 16.98 27.79
CA GLU A 59 8.97 16.42 26.44
C GLU A 59 10.27 16.82 25.75
N SER A 60 11.02 15.84 25.29
CA SER A 60 12.24 16.10 24.56
C SER A 60 11.85 16.58 23.17
N ASN A 61 12.10 17.85 22.87
CA ASN A 61 11.90 18.41 21.54
C ASN A 61 12.69 17.59 20.49
N PRO A 62 12.10 17.36 19.30
CA PRO A 62 12.79 16.72 18.18
C PRO A 62 14.11 17.43 17.88
N LEU A 63 15.15 16.66 17.50
CA LEU A 63 16.47 17.23 17.11
C LEU A 63 16.42 17.94 15.75
N ALA A 64 15.45 17.58 14.93
CA ALA A 64 15.17 18.19 13.62
C ALA A 64 13.65 18.21 13.43
N PRO A 65 13.13 19.13 12.60
CA PRO A 65 11.71 19.11 12.24
C PRO A 65 11.31 17.74 11.69
N PRO A 66 10.10 17.27 11.99
CA PRO A 66 9.56 16.07 11.35
C PRO A 66 9.41 16.31 9.84
N PHE A 67 9.48 15.25 9.08
CA PHE A 67 9.23 15.29 7.63
C PHE A 67 8.45 14.07 7.19
N ILE A 68 7.71 14.23 6.10
CA ILE A 68 6.95 13.13 5.52
C ILE A 68 7.54 12.79 4.17
N VAL A 69 7.72 11.49 3.96
CA VAL A 69 8.07 10.93 2.66
C VAL A 69 6.85 10.25 2.08
N SER A 70 6.58 10.45 0.79
CA SER A 70 5.46 9.78 0.13
C SER A 70 5.91 9.03 -1.11
N ALA A 71 5.23 7.91 -1.39
CA ALA A 71 5.43 7.17 -2.62
C ALA A 71 4.11 6.66 -3.16
N PRO A 72 3.89 6.72 -4.50
CA PRO A 72 2.67 6.26 -5.12
C PRO A 72 2.55 4.74 -5.07
N GLY A 73 1.31 4.25 -5.06
CA GLY A 73 1.04 2.90 -5.50
C GLY A 73 1.25 2.75 -7.00
N LYS A 74 1.27 1.52 -7.49
CA LYS A 74 1.35 1.24 -8.93
C LYS A 74 0.26 0.27 -9.37
N THR A 75 -0.06 0.29 -10.65
CA THR A 75 -0.91 -0.71 -11.27
C THR A 75 -0.31 -1.19 -12.58
N ILE A 76 -0.55 -2.45 -12.96
CA ILE A 76 -0.22 -2.95 -14.30
C ILE A 76 -1.36 -2.55 -15.21
N VAL A 77 -1.04 -1.83 -16.27
CA VAL A 77 -2.02 -1.32 -17.25
C VAL A 77 -2.16 -2.30 -18.41
N TYR A 78 -1.04 -2.82 -18.91
CA TYR A 78 -0.98 -3.81 -19.99
C TYR A 78 0.14 -4.81 -19.73
N GLY A 79 0.02 -6.04 -20.25
CA GLY A 79 1.09 -7.03 -20.23
C GLY A 79 1.02 -8.03 -19.08
N GLU A 80 -0.07 -8.05 -18.30
CA GLU A 80 -0.27 -9.04 -17.24
C GLU A 80 -0.07 -10.46 -17.75
N HIS A 81 0.54 -11.33 -16.98
CA HIS A 81 0.92 -12.71 -17.28
C HIS A 81 1.93 -12.85 -18.41
N ALA A 82 1.79 -12.13 -19.53
CA ALA A 82 2.73 -12.20 -20.64
C ALA A 82 4.14 -11.76 -20.22
N VAL A 83 4.24 -10.83 -19.27
CA VAL A 83 5.50 -10.30 -18.72
C VAL A 83 6.36 -11.39 -18.07
N VAL A 84 5.78 -12.36 -17.39
CA VAL A 84 6.53 -13.50 -16.81
C VAL A 84 6.96 -14.53 -17.86
N HIS A 85 6.56 -14.31 -19.11
CA HIS A 85 6.97 -15.10 -20.27
C HIS A 85 7.82 -14.31 -21.26
N GLY A 86 8.46 -13.22 -20.82
CA GLY A 86 9.44 -12.45 -21.58
C GLY A 86 8.85 -11.36 -22.47
N LYS A 87 7.54 -11.10 -22.37
CA LYS A 87 6.85 -10.05 -23.12
C LYS A 87 6.91 -8.71 -22.36
N ALA A 88 6.58 -7.63 -23.06
CA ALA A 88 6.51 -6.31 -22.43
C ALA A 88 5.30 -6.15 -21.52
N ALA A 89 5.42 -5.26 -20.52
CA ALA A 89 4.32 -4.76 -19.70
C ALA A 89 4.47 -3.27 -19.45
N ILE A 90 3.34 -2.56 -19.37
CA ILE A 90 3.29 -1.17 -18.89
C ILE A 90 2.72 -1.19 -17.48
N ALA A 91 3.49 -0.65 -16.55
CA ALA A 91 3.04 -0.35 -15.19
C ALA A 91 3.10 1.15 -14.95
N ALA A 92 2.09 1.70 -14.26
CA ALA A 92 2.01 3.12 -14.01
C ALA A 92 1.73 3.43 -12.54
N ALA A 93 2.23 4.58 -12.10
CA ALA A 93 1.92 5.14 -10.80
C ALA A 93 0.43 5.48 -10.71
N ILE A 94 -0.12 5.41 -9.51
CA ILE A 94 -1.47 5.90 -9.20
C ILE A 94 -1.39 6.99 -8.13
N SER A 95 -2.36 7.88 -8.09
CA SER A 95 -2.36 8.98 -7.12
C SER A 95 -2.61 8.55 -5.67
N LEU A 96 -3.01 7.30 -5.43
CA LEU A 96 -3.04 6.72 -4.08
C LEU A 96 -1.62 6.48 -3.60
N ARG A 97 -1.30 6.91 -2.38
CA ARG A 97 0.08 6.96 -1.90
C ARG A 97 0.21 6.36 -0.49
N SER A 98 1.41 5.93 -0.16
CA SER A 98 1.83 5.69 1.21
C SER A 98 2.65 6.87 1.71
N TYR A 99 2.48 7.22 2.98
CA TYR A 99 3.10 8.36 3.64
C TYR A 99 3.86 7.87 4.86
N LEU A 100 5.14 8.20 4.95
CA LEU A 100 6.01 7.84 6.05
C LEU A 100 6.45 9.10 6.79
N LEU A 101 5.88 9.36 7.95
CA LEU A 101 6.33 10.42 8.85
C LEU A 101 7.58 9.94 9.60
N CYS A 102 8.65 10.72 9.49
CA CYS A 102 9.92 10.49 10.15
C CYS A 102 10.10 11.54 11.26
N THR A 103 10.12 11.10 12.51
CA THR A 103 10.34 11.95 13.66
C THR A 103 11.64 11.58 14.36
N THR A 104 12.57 12.54 14.46
CA THR A 104 13.84 12.34 15.14
C THR A 104 13.68 12.78 16.59
N LEU A 105 13.91 11.87 17.53
CA LEU A 105 13.82 12.12 18.96
C LEU A 105 15.19 12.39 19.58
N SER A 106 15.18 12.79 20.84
CA SER A 106 16.41 13.00 21.61
C SER A 106 17.33 11.77 21.62
N LYS A 107 18.64 12.01 21.55
CA LYS A 107 19.67 10.96 21.60
C LYS A 107 19.63 10.09 22.87
N SER A 108 19.00 10.57 23.94
CA SER A 108 18.93 9.86 25.22
C SER A 108 18.08 8.59 25.18
N LYS A 109 17.05 8.51 24.34
CA LYS A 109 16.17 7.33 24.26
C LYS A 109 16.79 6.15 23.54
N ARG A 110 17.63 6.40 22.52
CA ARG A 110 18.29 5.38 21.68
C ARG A 110 17.36 4.27 21.19
N THR A 111 16.20 4.65 20.66
CA THR A 111 15.17 3.72 20.19
C THR A 111 14.86 3.92 18.71
N LEU A 112 14.54 2.81 18.03
CA LEU A 112 13.96 2.75 16.71
C LEU A 112 12.54 2.22 16.84
N SER A 113 11.54 3.02 16.46
CA SER A 113 10.13 2.66 16.59
C SER A 113 9.44 2.63 15.23
N LEU A 114 8.65 1.58 14.98
CA LEU A 114 7.75 1.46 13.84
C LEU A 114 6.31 1.57 14.34
N ARG A 115 5.52 2.44 13.72
CA ARG A 115 4.11 2.71 14.01
C ARG A 115 3.29 2.66 12.72
N PHE A 116 2.74 1.50 12.38
CA PHE A 116 1.97 1.28 11.14
C PHE A 116 0.54 0.87 11.49
N PRO A 117 -0.34 1.84 11.86
CA PRO A 117 -1.69 1.54 12.36
C PRO A 117 -2.56 0.82 11.32
N ASP A 118 -2.38 1.08 10.02
CA ASP A 118 -3.18 0.47 8.95
C ASP A 118 -3.04 -1.07 8.87
N ILE A 119 -1.96 -1.61 9.43
CA ILE A 119 -1.75 -3.06 9.57
C ILE A 119 -1.68 -3.51 11.04
N GLY A 120 -1.76 -2.59 12.00
CA GLY A 120 -1.67 -2.87 13.43
C GLY A 120 -0.26 -3.18 13.94
N LEU A 121 0.80 -2.75 13.21
CA LEU A 121 2.18 -2.93 13.64
C LEU A 121 2.61 -1.77 14.53
N ASP A 122 3.00 -2.11 15.75
CA ASP A 122 3.62 -1.22 16.73
C ASP A 122 4.79 -1.97 17.38
N HIS A 123 6.03 -1.55 17.08
CA HIS A 123 7.22 -2.20 17.62
C HIS A 123 8.35 -1.20 17.86
N THR A 124 9.16 -1.45 18.88
CA THR A 124 10.31 -0.62 19.23
C THR A 124 11.50 -1.49 19.59
N TRP A 125 12.65 -1.21 18.96
CA TRP A 125 13.94 -1.76 19.33
C TRP A 125 14.79 -0.72 20.05
N HIS A 126 15.67 -1.20 20.89
CA HIS A 126 16.77 -0.39 21.44
C HIS A 126 17.95 -0.43 20.48
N ILE A 127 18.38 0.71 19.95
CA ILE A 127 19.40 0.79 18.89
C ILE A 127 20.74 0.10 19.30
N PRO A 128 21.25 0.26 20.53
CA PRO A 128 22.48 -0.44 20.93
C PRO A 128 22.39 -1.96 20.93
N ASP A 129 21.20 -2.52 21.10
CA ASP A 129 21.01 -3.98 21.18
C ASP A 129 20.96 -4.65 19.80
N LEU A 130 20.91 -3.84 18.72
CA LEU A 130 20.85 -4.34 17.35
C LEU A 130 22.20 -4.95 16.91
N PRO A 131 22.23 -5.86 15.91
CA PRO A 131 23.41 -6.64 15.55
C PRO A 131 24.44 -5.83 14.74
N TRP A 132 24.90 -4.71 15.26
CA TRP A 132 25.83 -3.78 14.58
C TRP A 132 27.15 -4.44 14.20
N ALA A 133 27.62 -5.42 14.95
CA ALA A 133 28.86 -6.11 14.66
C ALA A 133 28.85 -6.79 13.27
N ALA A 134 27.70 -7.39 12.89
CA ALA A 134 27.54 -8.01 11.57
C ALA A 134 27.54 -6.96 10.46
N PHE A 135 26.77 -5.87 10.61
CA PHE A 135 26.62 -4.82 9.60
C PHE A 135 27.85 -3.92 9.45
N LYS A 136 28.69 -3.80 10.48
CA LYS A 136 29.93 -3.02 10.43
C LYS A 136 31.13 -3.81 9.90
N HIS A 137 31.00 -5.13 9.70
CA HIS A 137 32.09 -5.95 9.21
C HIS A 137 32.59 -5.45 7.85
N PRO A 138 33.91 -5.23 7.65
CA PRO A 138 34.44 -4.57 6.44
C PRO A 138 34.05 -5.23 5.12
N SER A 139 33.91 -6.58 5.12
CA SER A 139 33.54 -7.34 3.91
C SER A 139 32.04 -7.29 3.58
N ARG A 140 31.19 -6.83 4.52
CA ARG A 140 29.72 -6.85 4.38
C ARG A 140 29.09 -5.47 4.45
N ARG A 141 29.84 -4.50 5.00
CA ARG A 141 29.34 -3.12 5.12
C ARG A 141 28.96 -2.56 3.76
N LYS A 142 27.67 -2.32 3.57
CA LYS A 142 27.16 -1.63 2.39
C LYS A 142 27.24 -0.12 2.62
N LYS A 143 27.60 0.60 1.56
CA LYS A 143 27.55 2.04 1.54
C LYS A 143 26.33 2.47 0.72
N TYR A 144 25.83 3.67 0.97
CA TYR A 144 24.71 4.23 0.23
C TYR A 144 24.91 4.20 -1.31
N TYR A 145 26.14 4.32 -1.74
CA TYR A 145 26.55 4.33 -3.16
C TYR A 145 26.75 2.94 -3.77
N ASP A 146 26.73 1.89 -2.96
CA ASP A 146 27.00 0.55 -3.46
C ASP A 146 25.82 0.01 -4.27
N LEU A 147 26.15 -0.74 -5.33
CA LEU A 147 25.16 -1.50 -6.08
C LEU A 147 24.80 -2.78 -5.29
N VAL A 148 23.64 -2.78 -4.71
CA VAL A 148 23.10 -3.96 -4.00
C VAL A 148 22.06 -4.64 -4.88
N THR A 149 22.36 -5.85 -5.36
CA THR A 149 21.49 -6.64 -6.23
C THR A 149 20.97 -7.91 -5.57
N SER A 150 21.51 -8.27 -4.41
CA SER A 150 21.13 -9.45 -3.63
C SER A 150 21.30 -9.18 -2.15
N LEU A 151 20.55 -9.90 -1.34
CA LEU A 151 20.68 -9.86 0.10
C LEU A 151 21.92 -10.64 0.55
N ASP A 152 22.58 -10.13 1.57
CA ASP A 152 23.58 -10.88 2.33
C ASP A 152 22.84 -11.71 3.39
N GLN A 153 22.85 -13.05 3.21
CA GLN A 153 22.10 -13.96 4.08
C GLN A 153 22.56 -13.90 5.54
N GLU A 154 23.85 -13.69 5.79
CA GLU A 154 24.35 -13.59 7.17
C GLU A 154 23.86 -12.30 7.86
N LEU A 155 23.64 -11.21 7.12
CA LEU A 155 23.01 -10.01 7.67
C LEU A 155 21.52 -10.25 7.96
N VAL A 156 20.82 -10.96 7.09
CA VAL A 156 19.43 -11.38 7.30
C VAL A 156 19.33 -12.26 8.53
N ASP A 157 20.21 -13.27 8.64
CA ASP A 157 20.25 -14.19 9.79
C ASP A 157 20.56 -13.47 11.10
N ALA A 158 21.49 -12.51 11.09
CA ALA A 158 21.83 -11.70 12.25
C ALA A 158 20.63 -10.87 12.78
N MET A 159 19.69 -10.49 11.91
CA MET A 159 18.49 -9.77 12.32
C MET A 159 17.38 -10.66 12.87
N GLN A 160 17.37 -11.97 12.56
CA GLN A 160 16.25 -12.85 12.90
C GLN A 160 15.86 -12.84 14.39
N PRO A 161 16.79 -12.82 15.37
CA PRO A 161 16.42 -12.73 16.78
C PRO A 161 15.60 -11.46 17.10
N HIS A 162 15.90 -10.34 16.43
CA HIS A 162 15.20 -9.07 16.64
C HIS A 162 13.86 -9.05 15.92
N ILE A 163 13.77 -9.66 14.74
CA ILE A 163 12.51 -9.79 13.99
C ILE A 163 11.54 -10.74 14.70
N ALA A 164 12.03 -11.80 15.32
CA ALA A 164 11.20 -12.73 16.10
C ALA A 164 10.46 -12.06 17.27
N THR A 165 10.97 -10.92 17.78
CA THR A 165 10.31 -10.15 18.83
C THR A 165 9.11 -9.34 18.34
N VAL A 166 8.92 -9.20 17.02
CA VAL A 166 7.85 -8.41 16.43
C VAL A 166 6.54 -9.16 16.51
N SER A 167 5.57 -8.58 17.22
CA SER A 167 4.21 -9.08 17.37
C SER A 167 4.07 -10.57 17.74
N PRO A 168 4.78 -11.06 18.77
CA PRO A 168 4.89 -12.51 19.07
C PRO A 168 3.57 -13.13 19.52
N LYS A 169 2.56 -12.30 19.89
CA LYS A 169 1.23 -12.74 20.34
C LYS A 169 0.17 -12.62 19.25
N ALA A 170 0.54 -12.12 18.07
CA ALA A 170 -0.41 -11.99 16.96
C ALA A 170 -0.69 -13.35 16.30
N LYS A 171 -1.82 -13.45 15.57
CA LYS A 171 -2.10 -14.62 14.74
C LYS A 171 -0.99 -14.77 13.69
N GLU A 172 -0.65 -15.99 13.32
CA GLU A 172 0.47 -16.32 12.45
C GLU A 172 0.55 -15.48 11.18
N GLN A 173 -0.55 -15.34 10.45
CA GLN A 173 -0.60 -14.52 9.22
C GLN A 173 -0.35 -13.03 9.48
N VAL A 174 -0.83 -12.49 10.60
CA VAL A 174 -0.58 -11.10 11.01
C VAL A 174 0.86 -10.94 11.44
N GLN A 175 1.38 -11.87 12.23
CA GLN A 175 2.77 -11.87 12.67
C GLN A 175 3.73 -11.92 11.48
N GLN A 176 3.51 -12.80 10.52
CA GLN A 176 4.33 -12.89 9.30
C GLN A 176 4.35 -11.57 8.52
N ARG A 177 3.18 -10.93 8.34
CA ARG A 177 3.09 -9.61 7.70
C ARG A 177 3.87 -8.54 8.44
N HIS A 178 3.74 -8.49 9.77
CA HIS A 178 4.47 -7.54 10.62
C HIS A 178 5.98 -7.77 10.55
N GLN A 179 6.41 -9.04 10.62
CA GLN A 179 7.81 -9.40 10.53
C GLN A 179 8.42 -9.08 9.16
N GLN A 180 7.70 -9.29 8.06
CA GLN A 180 8.15 -8.91 6.72
C GLN A 180 8.35 -7.38 6.61
N ALA A 181 7.36 -6.58 7.04
CA ALA A 181 7.48 -5.13 7.04
C ALA A 181 8.66 -4.65 7.93
N ALA A 182 8.74 -5.19 9.13
CA ALA A 182 9.81 -4.88 10.09
C ALA A 182 11.20 -5.26 9.57
N SER A 183 11.34 -6.40 8.88
CA SER A 183 12.61 -6.85 8.28
C SER A 183 13.13 -5.87 7.24
N ALA A 184 12.25 -5.37 6.35
CA ALA A 184 12.64 -4.39 5.34
C ALA A 184 13.15 -3.09 5.98
N PHE A 185 12.41 -2.55 6.95
CA PHE A 185 12.82 -1.33 7.67
C PHE A 185 14.09 -1.52 8.48
N LEU A 186 14.21 -2.61 9.22
CA LEU A 186 15.37 -2.86 10.07
C LEU A 186 16.64 -3.07 9.23
N TYR A 187 16.55 -3.80 8.12
CA TYR A 187 17.70 -4.00 7.22
C TYR A 187 18.19 -2.69 6.62
N LEU A 188 17.27 -1.84 6.13
CA LEU A 188 17.61 -0.53 5.59
C LEU A 188 18.21 0.37 6.68
N PHE A 189 17.61 0.41 7.87
CA PHE A 189 18.15 1.17 8.99
C PHE A 189 19.55 0.71 9.41
N MET A 190 19.79 -0.59 9.49
CA MET A 190 21.10 -1.17 9.83
C MET A 190 22.15 -0.94 8.75
N SER A 191 21.73 -0.96 7.47
CA SER A 191 22.65 -0.76 6.33
C SER A 191 23.04 0.70 6.15
N LEU A 192 22.12 1.65 6.34
CA LEU A 192 22.29 3.07 6.06
C LEU A 192 22.57 3.91 7.32
N GLY A 193 22.16 3.43 8.47
CA GLY A 193 22.32 4.10 9.76
C GLY A 193 23.61 3.70 10.50
N SER A 194 23.64 4.04 11.77
CA SER A 194 24.74 3.68 12.67
C SER A 194 24.25 3.46 14.09
N GLU A 195 25.06 2.79 14.91
CA GLU A 195 24.81 2.61 16.33
C GLU A 195 24.70 3.94 17.10
N SER A 196 25.31 5.01 16.57
CA SER A 196 25.22 6.37 17.11
C SER A 196 24.05 7.18 16.58
N SER A 197 23.20 6.60 15.73
CA SER A 197 22.01 7.26 15.22
C SER A 197 21.10 7.74 16.35
N SER A 198 20.46 8.89 16.15
CA SER A 198 19.45 9.42 17.07
C SER A 198 18.25 8.48 17.11
N SER A 199 17.51 8.53 18.22
CA SER A 199 16.20 7.85 18.26
C SER A 199 15.32 8.37 17.15
N CYS A 200 14.59 7.47 16.51
CA CYS A 200 13.64 7.82 15.46
C CYS A 200 12.36 6.98 15.55
N THR A 201 11.28 7.61 15.17
CA THR A 201 10.00 6.95 14.94
C THR A 201 9.66 7.06 13.48
N TYR A 202 9.30 5.94 12.89
CA TYR A 202 8.73 5.83 11.54
C TYR A 202 7.25 5.50 11.67
N ALA A 203 6.38 6.46 11.35
CA ALA A 203 4.93 6.27 11.32
C ALA A 203 4.48 6.17 9.87
N LEU A 204 3.80 5.08 9.50
CA LEU A 204 3.35 4.81 8.13
C LEU A 204 1.83 4.80 8.04
N ARG A 205 1.28 5.59 7.14
CA ARG A 205 -0.13 5.55 6.73
C ARG A 205 -0.23 5.38 5.22
N SER A 206 -1.27 4.73 4.76
CA SER A 206 -1.44 4.47 3.33
C SER A 206 -2.86 4.74 2.87
N THR A 207 -2.99 5.47 1.76
CA THR A 207 -4.25 5.58 1.02
C THR A 207 -4.40 4.46 -0.01
N VAL A 208 -3.33 3.69 -0.24
CA VAL A 208 -3.33 2.48 -1.06
C VAL A 208 -3.98 1.33 -0.28
N PRO A 209 -4.97 0.61 -0.85
CA PRO A 209 -5.58 -0.52 -0.16
C PRO A 209 -4.56 -1.60 0.22
N VAL A 210 -4.64 -2.09 1.46
CA VAL A 210 -3.72 -3.12 1.98
C VAL A 210 -3.95 -4.46 1.28
N GLY A 211 -2.87 -5.07 0.78
CA GLY A 211 -2.91 -6.42 0.17
C GLY A 211 -3.24 -6.45 -1.32
N VAL A 212 -3.36 -5.30 -1.98
CA VAL A 212 -3.72 -5.19 -3.40
C VAL A 212 -2.50 -5.30 -4.34
N GLY A 213 -1.26 -5.35 -3.80
CA GLY A 213 -0.03 -5.50 -4.60
C GLY A 213 0.44 -4.21 -5.26
N LEU A 214 0.22 -3.08 -4.60
CA LEU A 214 0.59 -1.74 -5.04
C LEU A 214 1.73 -1.23 -4.14
N GLY A 215 3.00 -1.36 -4.56
CA GLY A 215 4.19 -1.01 -3.76
C GLY A 215 4.55 0.47 -3.75
N SER A 216 5.25 0.95 -2.72
CA SER A 216 5.69 2.34 -2.62
C SER A 216 6.93 2.55 -1.72
N SER A 217 7.95 3.29 -2.18
CA SER A 217 9.12 3.77 -1.41
C SER A 217 9.83 4.98 -2.06
N ALA A 218 10.34 5.92 -1.29
CA ALA A 218 10.49 7.35 -1.59
C ALA A 218 11.88 8.01 -1.56
N SER A 219 12.13 9.15 -2.21
CA SER A 219 12.47 10.58 -1.87
C SER A 219 13.49 11.34 -2.79
N PRO A 220 13.74 12.70 -2.72
CA PRO A 220 13.13 13.92 -3.30
C PRO A 220 13.95 14.77 -4.36
N HIS A 221 13.46 15.72 -5.06
CA HIS A 221 13.44 17.18 -5.38
C HIS A 221 13.58 17.62 -6.87
N PRO A 222 12.93 18.76 -7.29
CA PRO A 222 12.57 19.03 -8.67
C PRO A 222 13.44 20.08 -9.43
N ASP A 223 13.06 20.23 -10.69
CA ASP A 223 13.51 21.12 -11.78
C ASP A 223 14.88 20.82 -12.39
N GLN A 224 14.85 20.43 -13.68
CA GLN A 224 15.97 20.00 -14.52
C GLN A 224 16.97 19.18 -13.71
N MET A 225 16.70 17.89 -13.62
CA MET A 225 17.52 17.02 -12.79
C MET A 225 18.98 17.15 -13.21
N SER A 226 19.79 17.69 -12.31
CA SER A 226 21.22 17.57 -12.44
C SER A 226 21.57 16.07 -12.47
N LYS A 227 22.64 15.70 -13.14
CA LYS A 227 23.14 14.31 -13.13
C LYS A 227 23.23 13.74 -11.71
N GLU A 228 23.49 14.59 -10.73
CA GLU A 228 23.55 14.23 -9.32
C GLU A 228 22.17 13.84 -8.77
N ALA A 229 21.09 14.49 -9.20
CA ALA A 229 19.73 14.15 -8.81
C ALA A 229 19.26 12.84 -9.47
N GLU A 230 19.64 12.58 -10.71
CA GLU A 230 19.39 11.30 -11.39
C GLU A 230 20.13 10.15 -10.67
N ASP A 231 21.39 10.36 -10.34
CA ASP A 231 22.19 9.40 -9.58
C ASP A 231 21.59 9.14 -8.18
N GLN A 232 21.03 10.16 -7.57
CA GLN A 232 20.34 10.06 -6.28
C GLN A 232 19.06 9.23 -6.40
N LEU A 233 18.24 9.51 -7.40
CA LEU A 233 17.00 8.78 -7.65
C LEU A 233 17.29 7.30 -7.96
N GLU A 234 18.31 7.01 -8.74
CA GLU A 234 18.73 5.64 -9.02
C GLU A 234 19.21 4.91 -7.76
N ARG A 235 19.91 5.59 -6.83
CA ARG A 235 20.32 5.00 -5.54
C ARG A 235 19.10 4.68 -4.69
N ILE A 236 18.12 5.57 -4.64
CA ILE A 236 16.85 5.35 -3.93
C ILE A 236 16.14 4.13 -4.51
N ASN A 237 16.02 4.05 -5.84
CA ASN A 237 15.43 2.93 -6.55
C ASN A 237 16.11 1.59 -6.18
N ARG A 238 17.44 1.57 -6.14
CA ARG A 238 18.22 0.38 -5.75
C ARG A 238 17.97 -0.04 -4.30
N TRP A 239 17.94 0.89 -3.36
CA TRP A 239 17.64 0.58 -1.96
C TRP A 239 16.18 0.18 -1.74
N ALA A 240 15.25 0.76 -2.50
CA ALA A 240 13.86 0.30 -2.54
C ALA A 240 13.75 -1.15 -3.05
N PHE A 241 14.55 -1.52 -4.07
CA PHE A 241 14.64 -2.91 -4.54
C PHE A 241 15.16 -3.86 -3.46
N VAL A 242 16.10 -3.43 -2.61
CA VAL A 242 16.55 -4.23 -1.45
C VAL A 242 15.40 -4.48 -0.47
N GLY A 243 14.55 -3.49 -0.22
CA GLY A 243 13.33 -3.67 0.56
C GLY A 243 12.38 -4.71 -0.05
N GLU A 244 12.18 -4.65 -1.37
CA GLU A 244 11.37 -5.63 -2.10
C GLU A 244 11.96 -7.06 -2.04
N LEU A 245 13.28 -7.22 -2.09
CA LEU A 245 13.95 -8.52 -1.90
C LEU A 245 13.61 -9.15 -0.55
N LEU A 246 13.53 -8.35 0.51
CA LEU A 246 13.19 -8.82 1.86
C LEU A 246 11.72 -9.24 2.00
N ILE A 247 10.83 -8.56 1.28
CA ILE A 247 9.39 -8.81 1.34
C ILE A 247 8.97 -9.95 0.40
N HIS A 248 9.50 -9.96 -0.82
CA HIS A 248 9.04 -10.82 -1.91
C HIS A 248 10.06 -11.88 -2.36
N GLY A 249 11.30 -11.82 -1.89
CA GLY A 249 12.38 -12.75 -2.20
C GLY A 249 12.93 -12.62 -3.63
N ASN A 250 12.10 -12.52 -4.65
CA ASN A 250 12.51 -12.36 -6.05
C ASN A 250 11.60 -11.33 -6.76
N PRO A 251 11.75 -10.04 -6.45
CA PRO A 251 10.95 -8.98 -7.05
C PRO A 251 11.32 -8.75 -8.53
N SER A 252 10.36 -8.24 -9.29
CA SER A 252 10.58 -7.88 -10.69
C SER A 252 11.42 -6.59 -10.86
N GLY A 253 11.40 -5.71 -9.87
CA GLY A 253 11.98 -4.36 -9.95
C GLY A 253 11.03 -3.32 -10.54
N VAL A 254 9.82 -3.69 -10.95
CA VAL A 254 8.82 -2.76 -11.50
C VAL A 254 8.23 -1.89 -10.40
N ASP A 255 7.91 -2.49 -9.25
CA ASP A 255 7.23 -1.81 -8.14
C ASP A 255 8.06 -0.63 -7.62
N ASN A 256 9.32 -0.88 -7.29
CA ASN A 256 10.22 0.15 -6.83
C ASN A 256 10.52 1.20 -7.92
N THR A 257 10.66 0.80 -9.19
CA THR A 257 10.97 1.74 -10.27
C THR A 257 9.79 2.70 -10.51
N VAL A 258 8.55 2.19 -10.58
CA VAL A 258 7.36 3.05 -10.72
C VAL A 258 7.18 3.93 -9.49
N ALA A 259 7.32 3.37 -8.27
CA ALA A 259 7.16 4.15 -7.05
C ALA A 259 8.20 5.28 -6.94
N THR A 260 9.42 5.04 -7.40
CA THR A 260 10.51 6.02 -7.36
C THR A 260 10.35 7.10 -8.43
N ASN A 261 10.13 6.70 -9.69
CA ASN A 261 10.12 7.65 -10.82
C ASN A 261 8.74 8.28 -11.08
N GLY A 262 7.66 7.64 -10.65
CA GLY A 262 6.30 8.06 -11.02
C GLY A 262 5.96 7.70 -12.47
N HIS A 263 4.98 8.41 -13.03
CA HIS A 263 4.50 8.25 -14.40
C HIS A 263 4.21 6.78 -14.76
N ALA A 264 4.87 6.25 -15.80
CA ALA A 264 4.75 4.85 -16.16
C ALA A 264 6.11 4.30 -16.59
N VAL A 265 6.23 2.98 -16.62
CA VAL A 265 7.39 2.27 -17.14
C VAL A 265 6.96 1.19 -18.09
N LEU A 266 7.67 1.07 -19.22
CA LEU A 266 7.68 -0.12 -20.04
C LEU A 266 8.75 -1.06 -19.49
N PHE A 267 8.35 -2.26 -19.14
CA PHE A 267 9.19 -3.27 -18.52
C PHE A 267 9.20 -4.53 -19.36
N GLN A 268 10.39 -5.11 -19.59
CA GLN A 268 10.55 -6.38 -20.26
C GLN A 268 11.73 -7.16 -19.69
N ARG A 269 11.55 -8.46 -19.42
CA ARG A 269 12.60 -9.34 -18.91
C ARG A 269 12.65 -10.65 -19.69
N HIS A 270 13.60 -10.76 -20.59
CA HIS A 270 13.80 -11.97 -21.41
C HIS A 270 14.59 -13.08 -20.69
N ASP A 271 15.53 -12.70 -19.82
CA ASP A 271 16.39 -13.62 -19.08
C ASP A 271 16.38 -13.23 -17.61
N TYR A 272 15.91 -14.15 -16.76
CA TYR A 272 15.83 -13.92 -15.31
C TYR A 272 17.21 -13.83 -14.62
N ARG A 273 18.28 -14.19 -15.33
CA ARG A 273 19.68 -14.03 -14.87
C ARG A 273 20.25 -12.66 -15.20
N LYS A 274 19.54 -11.84 -15.95
CA LYS A 274 19.95 -10.49 -16.34
C LYS A 274 18.99 -9.44 -15.76
N PRO A 275 19.45 -8.21 -15.56
CA PRO A 275 18.55 -7.11 -15.25
C PRO A 275 17.46 -6.98 -16.34
N PRO A 276 16.27 -6.56 -15.98
CA PRO A 276 15.22 -6.27 -16.95
C PRO A 276 15.59 -5.04 -17.80
N ALA A 277 15.04 -4.96 -19.00
CA ALA A 277 14.96 -3.71 -19.75
C ALA A 277 13.81 -2.88 -19.14
N VAL A 278 14.11 -1.64 -18.78
CA VAL A 278 13.15 -0.70 -18.19
C VAL A 278 13.27 0.62 -18.92
N GLU A 279 12.18 1.11 -19.47
CA GLU A 279 12.05 2.42 -20.08
C GLU A 279 11.07 3.26 -19.25
N ILE A 280 11.49 4.46 -18.84
CA ILE A 280 10.64 5.38 -18.08
C ILE A 280 9.86 6.23 -19.08
N LEU A 281 8.52 6.14 -19.04
CA LEU A 281 7.61 6.87 -19.91
C LEU A 281 7.26 8.23 -19.26
N ARG A 282 8.19 9.19 -19.37
CA ARG A 282 8.12 10.49 -18.68
C ARG A 282 6.92 11.35 -19.11
N ASN A 283 6.50 11.23 -20.37
CA ASN A 283 5.38 11.96 -20.94
C ASN A 283 4.03 11.24 -20.78
N PHE A 284 3.99 10.19 -19.93
CA PHE A 284 2.76 9.47 -19.70
C PHE A 284 1.70 10.42 -19.09
N PRO A 285 0.50 10.56 -19.71
CA PRO A 285 -0.50 11.51 -19.27
C PRO A 285 -1.13 11.11 -17.94
N GLU A 286 -1.55 12.09 -17.14
CA GLU A 286 -2.41 11.83 -15.98
C GLU A 286 -3.83 11.50 -16.48
N LEU A 287 -4.24 10.24 -16.32
CA LEU A 287 -5.54 9.75 -16.77
C LEU A 287 -6.48 9.46 -15.59
N PRO A 288 -7.76 9.90 -15.65
CA PRO A 288 -8.72 9.60 -14.59
C PRO A 288 -9.03 8.11 -14.54
N LEU A 289 -8.86 7.50 -13.37
CA LEU A 289 -8.97 6.06 -13.15
C LEU A 289 -9.82 5.75 -11.92
N LEU A 290 -10.62 4.70 -12.00
CA LEU A 290 -11.16 4.04 -10.82
C LEU A 290 -10.39 2.73 -10.58
N LEU A 291 -9.88 2.58 -9.37
CA LEU A 291 -9.42 1.30 -8.86
C LEU A 291 -10.56 0.68 -8.07
N ILE A 292 -10.99 -0.54 -8.44
CA ILE A 292 -12.13 -1.19 -7.81
C ILE A 292 -11.69 -2.56 -7.29
N ASP A 293 -11.73 -2.73 -5.98
CA ASP A 293 -11.42 -4.01 -5.34
C ASP A 293 -12.68 -4.87 -5.27
N THR A 294 -12.58 -6.07 -5.78
CA THR A 294 -13.64 -7.08 -5.70
C THR A 294 -13.85 -7.63 -4.29
N CYS A 295 -13.00 -7.28 -3.34
CA CYS A 295 -12.94 -7.84 -1.99
C CYS A 295 -12.84 -9.38 -1.99
N GLN A 296 -12.34 -9.95 -3.10
CA GLN A 296 -12.10 -11.38 -3.25
C GLN A 296 -10.62 -11.68 -3.03
N ALA A 297 -10.32 -12.48 -2.02
CA ALA A 297 -8.96 -12.93 -1.76
C ALA A 297 -8.41 -13.73 -2.95
N LYS A 298 -7.13 -13.51 -3.28
CA LYS A 298 -6.44 -14.17 -4.40
C LYS A 298 -5.04 -14.62 -4.00
N SER A 299 -4.49 -15.55 -4.75
CA SER A 299 -3.09 -15.96 -4.67
C SER A 299 -2.41 -15.69 -6.00
N THR A 300 -1.51 -14.71 -6.04
CA THR A 300 -0.72 -14.39 -7.24
C THR A 300 0.05 -15.61 -7.74
N ALA A 301 0.67 -16.38 -6.81
CA ALA A 301 1.40 -17.58 -7.17
C ALA A 301 0.52 -18.66 -7.82
N ALA A 302 -0.71 -18.84 -7.32
CA ALA A 302 -1.65 -19.81 -7.88
C ALA A 302 -2.09 -19.42 -9.30
N GLU A 303 -2.39 -18.15 -9.55
CA GLU A 303 -2.81 -17.70 -10.89
C GLU A 303 -1.65 -17.75 -11.90
N VAL A 304 -0.43 -17.40 -11.50
CA VAL A 304 0.77 -17.55 -12.34
C VAL A 304 1.03 -19.03 -12.66
N ALA A 305 0.92 -19.92 -11.68
CA ALA A 305 1.07 -21.37 -11.89
C ALA A 305 0.01 -21.93 -12.84
N LYS A 306 -1.25 -21.46 -12.74
CA LYS A 306 -2.36 -21.84 -13.61
C LYS A 306 -2.04 -21.51 -15.08
N VAL A 307 -1.57 -20.31 -15.37
CA VAL A 307 -1.15 -19.90 -16.72
C VAL A 307 0.07 -20.70 -17.19
N GLY A 308 1.03 -20.97 -16.28
CA GLY A 308 2.17 -21.85 -16.57
C GLY A 308 1.75 -23.26 -16.98
N ASN A 309 0.77 -23.85 -16.31
CA ASN A 309 0.20 -25.16 -16.64
C ASN A 309 -0.53 -25.12 -17.98
N LEU A 310 -1.31 -24.05 -18.24
CA LEU A 310 -1.97 -23.86 -19.54
C LEU A 310 -0.96 -23.78 -20.69
N LYS A 311 0.14 -23.04 -20.48
CA LYS A 311 1.24 -22.94 -21.45
C LYS A 311 1.92 -24.28 -21.70
N ALA A 312 2.13 -25.08 -20.65
CA ALA A 312 2.72 -26.41 -20.80
C ALA A 312 1.82 -27.36 -21.58
N ALA A 313 0.50 -27.29 -21.36
CA ALA A 313 -0.48 -28.13 -22.08
C ALA A 313 -0.73 -27.66 -23.51
N HIS A 314 -0.73 -26.34 -23.77
CA HIS A 314 -1.09 -25.75 -25.06
C HIS A 314 -0.10 -24.68 -25.51
N PRO A 315 1.19 -25.00 -25.74
CA PRO A 315 2.25 -24.03 -25.92
C PRO A 315 2.06 -23.08 -27.12
N ALA A 316 1.54 -23.59 -28.24
CA ALA A 316 1.30 -22.77 -29.42
C ALA A 316 0.18 -21.77 -29.20
N VAL A 317 -0.97 -22.22 -28.69
CA VAL A 317 -2.14 -21.34 -28.45
C VAL A 317 -1.80 -20.26 -27.42
N THR A 318 -1.21 -20.64 -26.30
CA THR A 318 -0.81 -19.66 -25.27
C THR A 318 0.29 -18.73 -25.76
N GLY A 319 1.18 -19.20 -26.65
CA GLY A 319 2.17 -18.37 -27.34
C GLY A 319 1.51 -17.25 -28.11
N TYR A 320 0.52 -17.54 -28.95
CA TYR A 320 -0.21 -16.52 -29.70
C TYR A 320 -0.97 -15.54 -28.80
N VAL A 321 -1.53 -16.01 -27.67
CA VAL A 321 -2.17 -15.11 -26.69
C VAL A 321 -1.15 -14.15 -26.09
N PHE A 322 0.04 -14.62 -25.70
CA PHE A 322 1.10 -13.75 -25.18
C PHE A 322 1.62 -12.78 -26.24
N ASP A 323 1.74 -13.20 -27.50
CA ASP A 323 2.13 -12.33 -28.60
C ASP A 323 1.08 -11.24 -28.87
N ALA A 324 -0.21 -11.57 -28.76
CA ALA A 324 -1.30 -10.60 -28.85
C ALA A 324 -1.26 -9.58 -27.68
N ILE A 325 -1.01 -10.05 -26.45
CA ILE A 325 -0.85 -9.17 -25.29
C ILE A 325 0.38 -8.26 -25.47
N ASP A 326 1.51 -8.76 -25.98
CA ASP A 326 2.71 -7.95 -26.28
C ASP A 326 2.40 -6.88 -27.34
N SER A 327 1.67 -7.25 -28.41
CA SER A 327 1.26 -6.31 -29.47
C SER A 327 0.35 -5.21 -28.91
N ILE A 328 -0.61 -5.54 -28.04
CA ILE A 328 -1.45 -4.56 -27.34
C ILE A 328 -0.58 -3.62 -26.48
N THR A 329 0.37 -4.18 -25.74
CA THR A 329 1.26 -3.40 -24.88
C THR A 329 2.12 -2.42 -25.68
N ARG A 330 2.63 -2.84 -26.85
CA ARG A 330 3.40 -1.98 -27.75
C ARG A 330 2.52 -0.92 -28.41
N SER A 331 1.32 -1.26 -28.86
CA SER A 331 0.38 -0.26 -29.39
C SER A 331 0.01 0.79 -28.34
N ALA A 332 -0.20 0.36 -27.07
CA ALA A 332 -0.42 1.31 -25.98
C ALA A 332 0.82 2.17 -25.71
N HIS A 333 2.04 1.59 -25.78
CA HIS A 333 3.28 2.33 -25.67
C HIS A 333 3.39 3.41 -26.75
N ASP A 334 3.10 3.06 -28.01
CA ASP A 334 3.17 4.02 -29.14
C ASP A 334 2.17 5.17 -28.96
N ILE A 335 0.96 4.90 -28.44
CA ILE A 335 -0.02 5.94 -28.12
C ILE A 335 0.49 6.87 -27.02
N VAL A 336 1.00 6.34 -25.91
CA VAL A 336 1.43 7.17 -24.77
C VAL A 336 2.75 7.90 -24.98
N THR A 337 3.52 7.51 -26.00
CA THR A 337 4.75 8.20 -26.41
C THR A 337 4.57 9.06 -27.65
N GLY A 338 3.38 9.08 -28.24
CA GLY A 338 3.01 9.91 -29.39
C GLY A 338 2.88 11.39 -29.05
N ASP A 339 2.45 12.18 -30.03
CA ASP A 339 2.40 13.65 -29.93
C ASP A 339 1.34 14.17 -28.96
N ASP A 340 0.18 13.49 -28.86
CA ASP A 340 -0.92 13.91 -28.00
C ASP A 340 -1.55 12.72 -27.25
N PRO A 341 -0.82 12.18 -26.24
CA PRO A 341 -1.28 11.00 -25.51
C PRO A 341 -2.48 11.26 -24.60
N GLY A 342 -2.80 12.53 -24.32
CA GLY A 342 -3.94 12.97 -23.50
C GLY A 342 -5.20 13.28 -24.28
N SER A 343 -5.19 13.19 -25.62
CA SER A 343 -6.36 13.45 -26.45
C SER A 343 -7.51 12.46 -26.18
N GLU A 344 -8.73 12.88 -26.44
CA GLU A 344 -9.90 12.01 -26.32
C GLU A 344 -9.78 10.76 -27.19
N GLU A 345 -9.21 10.88 -28.39
CA GLU A 345 -8.95 9.78 -29.31
C GLU A 345 -7.93 8.78 -28.75
N SER A 346 -6.79 9.28 -28.23
CA SER A 346 -5.77 8.46 -27.58
C SER A 346 -6.32 7.71 -26.35
N ILE A 347 -7.12 8.39 -25.52
CA ILE A 347 -7.78 7.78 -24.36
C ILE A 347 -8.77 6.71 -24.80
N ALA A 348 -9.56 6.95 -25.87
CA ALA A 348 -10.48 5.95 -26.40
C ALA A 348 -9.74 4.71 -26.92
N HIS A 349 -8.68 4.87 -27.69
CA HIS A 349 -7.86 3.76 -28.18
C HIS A 349 -7.22 2.97 -27.03
N LEU A 350 -6.69 3.65 -26.00
CA LEU A 350 -6.20 2.98 -24.80
C LEU A 350 -7.30 2.15 -24.12
N GLY A 351 -8.51 2.69 -24.00
CA GLY A 351 -9.66 1.98 -23.44
C GLY A 351 -10.07 0.74 -24.24
N GLU A 352 -10.05 0.82 -25.56
CA GLU A 352 -10.32 -0.30 -26.47
C GLU A 352 -9.26 -1.40 -26.28
N LEU A 353 -7.97 -1.03 -26.25
CA LEU A 353 -6.87 -1.96 -25.96
C LEU A 353 -7.02 -2.63 -24.59
N MET A 354 -7.48 -1.89 -23.56
CA MET A 354 -7.79 -2.46 -22.24
C MET A 354 -8.87 -3.55 -22.36
N SER A 355 -9.90 -3.30 -23.13
CA SER A 355 -11.01 -4.24 -23.33
C SER A 355 -10.55 -5.52 -24.03
N VAL A 356 -9.73 -5.40 -25.08
CA VAL A 356 -9.15 -6.54 -25.80
C VAL A 356 -8.20 -7.33 -24.88
N ASN A 357 -7.33 -6.63 -24.15
CA ASN A 357 -6.41 -7.27 -23.19
C ASN A 357 -7.18 -8.08 -22.13
N HIS A 358 -8.27 -7.52 -21.59
CA HIS A 358 -9.12 -8.25 -20.65
C HIS A 358 -9.70 -9.55 -21.24
N GLY A 359 -10.16 -9.50 -22.48
CA GLY A 359 -10.64 -10.69 -23.19
C GLY A 359 -9.57 -11.79 -23.31
N LEU A 360 -8.33 -11.43 -23.59
CA LEU A 360 -7.20 -12.37 -23.61
C LEU A 360 -6.89 -12.95 -22.23
N LEU A 361 -6.98 -12.15 -21.18
CA LEU A 361 -6.81 -12.59 -19.79
C LEU A 361 -7.93 -13.55 -19.36
N ILE A 362 -9.18 -13.34 -19.82
CA ILE A 362 -10.26 -14.33 -19.66
C ILE A 362 -9.88 -15.63 -20.34
N GLY A 363 -9.37 -15.57 -21.57
CA GLY A 363 -8.90 -16.74 -22.33
C GLY A 363 -7.78 -17.51 -21.65
N LEU A 364 -6.91 -16.85 -20.92
CA LEU A 364 -5.89 -17.47 -20.05
C LEU A 364 -6.49 -18.09 -18.77
N GLY A 365 -7.78 -17.87 -18.49
CA GLY A 365 -8.48 -18.42 -17.34
C GLY A 365 -8.20 -17.68 -16.02
N VAL A 366 -7.66 -16.46 -16.04
CA VAL A 366 -7.28 -15.72 -14.84
C VAL A 366 -8.31 -14.69 -14.37
N SER A 367 -9.48 -14.64 -15.03
CA SER A 367 -10.59 -13.84 -14.52
C SER A 367 -11.35 -14.56 -13.39
N HIS A 368 -12.28 -13.86 -12.78
CA HIS A 368 -13.13 -14.33 -11.69
C HIS A 368 -14.56 -13.80 -11.88
N PRO A 369 -15.63 -14.54 -11.50
CA PRO A 369 -17.02 -14.08 -11.66
C PRO A 369 -17.27 -12.67 -11.11
N ARG A 370 -16.65 -12.28 -10.01
CA ARG A 370 -16.77 -10.91 -9.47
C ARG A 370 -16.10 -9.87 -10.36
N LEU A 371 -14.98 -10.19 -11.03
CA LEU A 371 -14.34 -9.29 -12.00
C LEU A 371 -15.22 -9.12 -13.24
N GLU A 372 -15.86 -10.19 -13.74
CA GLU A 372 -16.80 -10.14 -14.86
C GLU A 372 -18.08 -9.37 -14.48
N ARG A 373 -18.58 -9.56 -13.24
CA ARG A 373 -19.72 -8.78 -12.74
C ARG A 373 -19.40 -7.29 -12.69
N LEU A 374 -18.23 -6.94 -12.19
CA LEU A 374 -17.75 -5.56 -12.17
C LEU A 374 -17.68 -4.97 -13.59
N ARG A 375 -17.07 -5.72 -14.53
CA ARG A 375 -16.99 -5.29 -15.93
C ARG A 375 -18.37 -5.07 -16.55
N TYR A 376 -19.31 -5.95 -16.25
CA TYR A 376 -20.68 -5.79 -16.70
C TYR A 376 -21.31 -4.48 -16.19
N LEU A 377 -21.19 -4.18 -14.90
CA LEU A 377 -21.72 -2.95 -14.30
C LEU A 377 -21.14 -1.68 -14.93
N VAL A 378 -19.81 -1.67 -15.18
CA VAL A 378 -19.15 -0.53 -15.83
C VAL A 378 -19.60 -0.38 -17.29
N ASN A 379 -19.73 -1.48 -18.02
CA ASN A 379 -20.20 -1.47 -19.42
C ASN A 379 -21.64 -0.97 -19.51
N GLU A 380 -22.55 -1.39 -18.61
CA GLU A 380 -23.93 -0.92 -18.54
C GLU A 380 -24.00 0.58 -18.24
N SER A 381 -23.16 1.08 -17.33
CA SER A 381 -23.11 2.51 -17.01
C SER A 381 -22.49 3.37 -18.11
N GLY A 382 -21.70 2.76 -19.00
CA GLY A 382 -21.01 3.43 -20.10
C GLY A 382 -19.91 4.41 -19.70
N VAL A 383 -19.52 4.48 -18.41
CA VAL A 383 -18.59 5.47 -17.86
C VAL A 383 -17.13 5.26 -18.22
N GLY A 384 -16.74 4.07 -18.67
CA GLY A 384 -15.34 3.77 -18.94
C GLY A 384 -15.09 2.38 -19.50
N TRP A 385 -13.81 2.00 -19.56
CA TRP A 385 -13.32 0.69 -19.97
C TRP A 385 -12.65 0.01 -18.79
N THR A 386 -13.05 -1.22 -18.50
CA THR A 386 -12.61 -1.96 -17.31
C THR A 386 -11.85 -3.23 -17.67
N LYS A 387 -10.75 -3.45 -16.96
CA LYS A 387 -10.00 -4.72 -17.01
C LYS A 387 -9.48 -5.10 -15.63
N LEU A 388 -9.26 -6.40 -15.40
CA LEU A 388 -8.50 -6.87 -14.25
C LEU A 388 -7.06 -6.32 -14.29
N THR A 389 -6.42 -6.15 -13.13
CA THR A 389 -5.00 -5.80 -13.04
C THR A 389 -4.25 -6.78 -12.13
N GLY A 390 -2.99 -7.03 -12.48
CA GLY A 390 -2.13 -7.99 -11.80
C GLY A 390 -2.47 -9.43 -12.15
N ALA A 391 -2.44 -10.34 -11.17
CA ALA A 391 -2.59 -11.77 -11.45
C ALA A 391 -4.03 -12.23 -11.75
N GLY A 392 -5.05 -11.43 -11.47
CA GLY A 392 -6.44 -11.88 -11.58
C GLY A 392 -6.86 -12.80 -10.43
N GLY A 393 -7.86 -13.67 -10.67
CA GLY A 393 -8.42 -14.58 -9.68
C GLY A 393 -9.26 -13.87 -8.59
N GLY A 394 -9.53 -12.59 -8.73
CA GLY A 394 -10.09 -11.65 -7.76
C GLY A 394 -9.21 -10.39 -7.64
N GLY A 395 -9.16 -9.78 -6.46
CA GLY A 395 -8.42 -8.54 -6.24
C GLY A 395 -9.00 -7.38 -7.01
N CYS A 396 -8.17 -6.52 -7.60
CA CYS A 396 -8.62 -5.28 -8.24
C CYS A 396 -8.79 -5.36 -9.74
N ALA A 397 -9.70 -4.52 -10.22
CA ALA A 397 -9.77 -4.06 -11.60
C ALA A 397 -9.49 -2.57 -11.69
N ILE A 398 -9.03 -2.13 -12.83
CA ILE A 398 -8.89 -0.73 -13.20
C ILE A 398 -9.92 -0.35 -14.25
N THR A 399 -10.52 0.83 -14.09
CA THR A 399 -11.47 1.42 -15.04
C THR A 399 -10.93 2.75 -15.50
N LEU A 400 -10.52 2.86 -16.75
CA LEU A 400 -10.19 4.13 -17.39
C LEU A 400 -11.50 4.85 -17.70
N LEU A 401 -11.69 6.04 -17.15
CA LEU A 401 -12.89 6.83 -17.37
C LEU A 401 -12.88 7.45 -18.76
N LYS A 402 -14.05 7.47 -19.41
CA LYS A 402 -14.24 8.18 -20.67
C LYS A 402 -14.19 9.68 -20.42
N PRO A 403 -13.61 10.46 -21.36
CA PRO A 403 -13.74 11.91 -21.34
C PRO A 403 -15.22 12.31 -21.30
N SER A 404 -15.55 13.35 -20.53
CA SER A 404 -16.89 13.90 -20.49
C SER A 404 -17.18 14.58 -21.83
N GLN A 405 -18.01 13.97 -22.69
CA GLN A 405 -18.38 14.54 -23.99
C GLN A 405 -19.25 15.79 -23.79
N PRO A 406 -18.87 16.97 -24.30
CA PRO A 406 -19.78 18.07 -24.40
C PRO A 406 -20.91 17.68 -25.40
N SER A 407 -22.15 17.65 -24.95
CA SER A 407 -23.27 17.34 -25.82
C SER A 407 -23.39 18.40 -26.95
N PRO A 408 -23.33 18.00 -28.23
CA PRO A 408 -23.36 18.97 -29.36
C PRO A 408 -24.67 19.75 -29.51
N SER A 409 -25.69 19.46 -28.71
CA SER A 409 -27.04 20.02 -28.86
C SER A 409 -27.55 20.84 -27.67
N SER A 410 -26.73 21.10 -26.65
CA SER A 410 -27.18 21.87 -25.48
C SER A 410 -26.42 23.20 -25.35
N THR A 411 -27.09 24.28 -25.62
CA THR A 411 -26.72 25.66 -25.22
C THR A 411 -26.76 25.86 -23.68
N HIS A 412 -26.97 24.79 -22.92
CA HIS A 412 -27.00 24.76 -21.45
C HIS A 412 -26.23 23.56 -20.91
N THR A 413 -25.39 23.80 -19.96
CA THR A 413 -24.55 23.03 -19.00
C THR A 413 -24.97 21.58 -18.60
N ASN A 414 -25.67 20.80 -19.42
CA ASN A 414 -26.28 19.51 -19.04
C ASN A 414 -25.46 18.25 -19.42
N GLY A 415 -24.37 18.37 -20.20
CA GLY A 415 -23.55 17.20 -20.59
C GLY A 415 -22.78 16.59 -19.40
N ASP A 416 -22.31 17.43 -18.49
CA ASP A 416 -21.61 17.01 -17.25
C ASP A 416 -22.57 16.32 -16.25
N GLY A 417 -23.86 16.69 -16.27
CA GLY A 417 -24.89 16.10 -15.40
C GLY A 417 -25.19 14.63 -15.67
N THR A 418 -25.17 14.20 -16.92
CA THR A 418 -25.50 12.80 -17.30
C THR A 418 -24.36 11.85 -16.95
N HIS A 419 -23.13 12.22 -17.22
CA HIS A 419 -21.95 11.41 -16.88
C HIS A 419 -21.77 11.30 -15.36
N ARG A 420 -21.95 12.41 -14.64
CA ARG A 420 -21.92 12.42 -13.18
C ARG A 420 -23.02 11.56 -12.56
N SER A 421 -24.24 11.60 -13.12
CA SER A 421 -25.36 10.75 -12.67
C SER A 421 -25.08 9.27 -12.93
N ALA A 422 -24.51 8.90 -14.08
CA ALA A 422 -24.13 7.52 -14.40
C ALA A 422 -23.03 7.00 -13.44
N LEU A 423 -22.06 7.84 -13.11
CA LEU A 423 -21.01 7.50 -12.17
C LEU A 423 -21.56 7.29 -10.75
N GLN A 424 -22.47 8.16 -10.28
CA GLN A 424 -23.13 8.03 -8.97
C GLN A 424 -23.97 6.76 -8.89
N GLU A 425 -24.70 6.41 -9.97
CA GLU A 425 -25.47 5.18 -10.03
C GLU A 425 -24.57 3.95 -10.01
N LEU A 426 -23.46 3.97 -10.76
CA LEU A 426 -22.45 2.92 -10.70
C LEU A 426 -21.90 2.76 -9.27
N GLU A 427 -21.58 3.85 -8.58
CA GLU A 427 -21.10 3.81 -7.19
C GLU A 427 -22.10 3.14 -6.26
N ARG A 428 -23.37 3.49 -6.39
CA ARG A 428 -24.44 2.89 -5.60
C ARG A 428 -24.52 1.37 -5.83
N GLN A 429 -24.42 0.94 -7.08
CA GLN A 429 -24.43 -0.48 -7.45
C GLN A 429 -23.20 -1.21 -6.92
N LEU A 430 -21.99 -0.65 -7.10
CA LEU A 430 -20.75 -1.21 -6.58
C LEU A 430 -20.82 -1.42 -5.06
N LYS A 431 -21.27 -0.39 -4.33
CA LYS A 431 -21.43 -0.47 -2.87
C LYS A 431 -22.45 -1.52 -2.46
N SER A 432 -23.58 -1.61 -3.16
CA SER A 432 -24.65 -2.60 -2.84
C SER A 432 -24.18 -4.04 -3.06
N GLU A 433 -23.24 -4.26 -3.98
CA GLU A 433 -22.67 -5.58 -4.27
C GLU A 433 -21.36 -5.85 -3.51
N GLY A 434 -20.97 -4.96 -2.59
CA GLY A 434 -19.79 -5.14 -1.72
C GLY A 434 -18.45 -5.03 -2.47
N PHE A 435 -18.39 -4.16 -3.50
CA PHE A 435 -17.13 -3.71 -4.10
C PHE A 435 -16.61 -2.49 -3.34
N ALA A 436 -15.29 -2.36 -3.24
CA ALA A 436 -14.65 -1.14 -2.73
C ALA A 436 -14.06 -0.32 -3.88
N LYS A 437 -14.56 0.91 -4.05
CA LYS A 437 -14.13 1.84 -5.11
C LYS A 437 -13.13 2.85 -4.54
N TYR A 438 -12.10 3.15 -5.32
CA TYR A 438 -11.10 4.17 -5.05
C TYR A 438 -10.92 5.04 -6.30
N GLU A 439 -11.19 6.33 -6.16
CA GLU A 439 -10.88 7.30 -7.20
C GLU A 439 -9.39 7.59 -7.18
N THR A 440 -8.77 7.59 -8.35
CA THR A 440 -7.34 7.81 -8.50
C THR A 440 -7.04 8.38 -9.89
N THR A 441 -5.82 8.80 -10.10
CA THR A 441 -5.28 9.08 -11.43
C THR A 441 -4.16 8.09 -11.74
N LEU A 442 -4.01 7.77 -13.01
CA LEU A 442 -2.90 6.99 -13.54
C LEU A 442 -1.82 7.95 -14.03
N GLY A 443 -0.54 7.67 -13.82
CA GLY A 443 0.55 8.47 -14.38
C GLY A 443 1.05 9.61 -13.47
N GLY A 444 0.69 9.64 -12.20
CA GLY A 444 1.08 10.70 -11.26
C GLY A 444 2.56 10.67 -10.84
N ASP A 445 2.94 11.65 -10.01
CA ASP A 445 4.31 11.84 -9.53
C ASP A 445 4.89 10.63 -8.80
N GLY A 446 6.18 10.44 -8.92
CA GLY A 446 6.96 9.49 -8.16
C GLY A 446 7.03 9.87 -6.68
N VAL A 447 8.13 9.54 -6.13
CA VAL A 447 8.44 9.79 -4.75
C VAL A 447 8.51 11.28 -4.42
N GLY A 448 8.03 11.68 -3.24
CA GLY A 448 8.04 13.07 -2.79
C GLY A 448 8.37 13.22 -1.30
N VAL A 449 8.78 14.43 -0.92
CA VAL A 449 9.03 14.79 0.48
C VAL A 449 8.31 16.09 0.83
N LEU A 450 7.79 16.12 2.04
CA LEU A 450 7.30 17.33 2.70
C LEU A 450 8.26 17.64 3.85
N TYR A 451 9.09 18.65 3.69
CA TYR A 451 10.08 19.07 4.69
C TYR A 451 10.07 20.61 4.89
N PRO A 452 9.86 21.09 6.10
CA PRO A 452 9.33 20.35 7.26
C PRO A 452 7.91 19.81 7.01
N ALA A 453 7.42 18.89 7.87
CA ALA A 453 6.06 18.36 7.79
C ALA A 453 5.02 19.41 8.20
N VAL A 454 4.82 20.43 7.36
CA VAL A 454 3.92 21.58 7.59
C VAL A 454 2.99 21.73 6.39
N ILE A 455 1.68 21.73 6.63
CA ILE A 455 0.64 22.03 5.64
C ILE A 455 -0.19 23.21 6.16
N ASN A 456 -0.39 24.21 5.33
CA ASN A 456 -1.16 25.42 5.66
C ASN A 456 -0.71 26.10 6.97
N GLY A 457 0.61 26.10 7.23
CA GLY A 457 1.21 26.68 8.43
C GLY A 457 1.03 25.85 9.70
N LYS A 458 0.44 24.63 9.61
CA LYS A 458 0.27 23.71 10.73
C LYS A 458 1.25 22.57 10.61
N GLU A 459 2.04 22.35 11.67
CA GLU A 459 2.95 21.21 11.77
C GLU A 459 2.14 19.91 11.96
N ILE A 460 2.52 18.88 11.23
CA ILE A 460 1.95 17.54 11.36
C ILE A 460 2.82 16.77 12.36
N ASP A 461 2.31 16.63 13.57
CA ASP A 461 2.95 15.83 14.61
C ASP A 461 2.61 14.34 14.49
N GLN A 462 3.29 13.53 15.31
CA GLN A 462 3.13 12.09 15.29
C GLN A 462 1.72 11.63 15.71
N ASP A 463 1.13 12.25 16.74
CA ASP A 463 -0.16 11.84 17.27
C ASP A 463 -1.28 12.16 16.27
N MET A 464 -1.26 13.37 15.69
CA MET A 464 -2.17 13.73 14.58
C MET A 464 -2.08 12.74 13.43
N PHE A 465 -0.86 12.34 13.05
CA PHE A 465 -0.64 11.45 11.91
C PHE A 465 -1.08 10.00 12.20
N LEU A 466 -0.94 9.54 13.44
CA LEU A 466 -1.35 8.20 13.83
C LEU A 466 -2.85 8.07 14.06
N ASP A 467 -3.49 9.11 14.63
CA ASP A 467 -4.88 9.07 15.07
C ASP A 467 -5.87 9.48 13.97
N VAL A 468 -5.37 10.04 12.84
CA VAL A 468 -6.25 10.42 11.73
C VAL A 468 -7.03 9.23 11.19
N GLU A 469 -8.36 9.39 11.03
CA GLU A 469 -9.24 8.31 10.60
C GLU A 469 -9.35 8.22 9.07
N GLY A 470 -9.26 6.99 8.58
CA GLY A 470 -9.54 6.66 7.19
C GLY A 470 -8.56 7.26 6.18
N ARG A 471 -8.80 6.92 4.92
CA ARG A 471 -8.00 7.38 3.80
C ARG A 471 -8.16 8.87 3.54
N GLU A 472 -9.41 9.32 3.52
CA GLU A 472 -9.77 10.71 3.27
C GLU A 472 -9.13 11.64 4.31
N GLY A 473 -9.14 11.24 5.58
CA GLY A 473 -8.48 11.99 6.65
C GLY A 473 -6.97 12.07 6.46
N VAL A 474 -6.32 10.98 6.04
CA VAL A 474 -4.88 11.00 5.71
C VAL A 474 -4.61 11.93 4.55
N GLU A 475 -5.38 11.86 3.46
CA GLU A 475 -5.23 12.74 2.29
C GLU A 475 -5.42 14.23 2.67
N GLU A 476 -6.42 14.55 3.49
CA GLU A 476 -6.66 15.90 3.97
C GLU A 476 -5.51 16.41 4.86
N LEU A 477 -5.03 15.57 5.78
CA LEU A 477 -3.93 15.92 6.70
C LEU A 477 -2.65 16.28 5.96
N VAL A 478 -2.32 15.53 4.90
CA VAL A 478 -1.10 15.73 4.11
C VAL A 478 -1.27 16.73 2.94
N GLY A 479 -2.42 17.42 2.86
CA GLY A 479 -2.69 18.44 1.85
C GLY A 479 -3.26 17.94 0.53
N GLY A 480 -3.33 16.62 0.32
CA GLY A 480 -3.98 16.00 -0.84
C GLY A 480 -3.59 16.64 -2.19
N LYS A 481 -4.60 16.79 -3.08
CA LYS A 481 -4.43 17.45 -4.39
C LYS A 481 -4.33 18.99 -4.29
N ARG A 482 -4.80 19.60 -3.19
CA ARG A 482 -4.91 21.06 -3.04
C ARG A 482 -3.59 21.72 -2.69
N ASP A 483 -2.75 21.04 -1.94
CA ASP A 483 -1.48 21.57 -1.42
C ASP A 483 -0.28 20.84 -2.04
N ARG A 484 -0.41 20.43 -3.31
CA ARG A 484 0.64 19.71 -4.04
C ARG A 484 1.94 20.52 -4.12
N ASP A 485 1.84 21.84 -4.10
CA ASP A 485 2.99 22.76 -4.14
C ASP A 485 3.82 22.75 -2.84
N ALA A 486 3.27 22.28 -1.73
CA ALA A 486 4.02 22.09 -0.49
C ALA A 486 4.95 20.88 -0.54
N TRP A 487 4.68 19.93 -1.44
CA TRP A 487 5.44 18.74 -1.65
C TRP A 487 6.53 18.95 -2.69
N THR A 488 7.67 18.41 -2.40
CA THR A 488 8.76 18.33 -3.34
C THR A 488 8.84 16.94 -3.93
N TYR A 489 8.54 16.83 -5.23
CA TYR A 489 8.59 15.58 -5.97
C TYR A 489 9.86 15.52 -6.83
N TRP A 490 10.45 14.34 -6.94
CA TRP A 490 11.44 14.09 -7.95
C TRP A 490 10.74 13.89 -9.30
N ARG A 491 10.87 14.86 -10.18
CA ARG A 491 10.41 14.77 -11.56
C ARG A 491 11.62 14.58 -12.45
N PRO A 492 11.70 13.46 -13.16
CA PRO A 492 12.77 13.22 -14.12
C PRO A 492 12.72 14.17 -15.31
#